data_85d66205b116a52e84756b512213d3e3
#
_entry.id   85d66205b116a52e84756b512213d3e3
#
_cell.length_a   1.000
_cell.length_b   1.000
_cell.length_c   1.000
_cell.angle_alpha   90.00
_cell.angle_beta   90.00
_cell.angle_gamma   90.00
#
_symmetry.space_group_name_H-M   'P 1'
#
loop_
_entity.id
_entity.type
_entity.pdbx_description
1 polymer ?
#
loop_
_entity_poly.entity_id
_entity_poly.type
_entity_poly.pdbx_seq_one_letter_code
_entity_poly.pdbx_strand_id
1 'polypeptide(L)'
;MNTITDLLDLEDSDLFISDVLVEGTRKLITLETHPVPHFCPSCGYRMHSRGIKTRTVHHPILQDGYELILLLKQRRWRCTNPDCRFENNDEFRFVNQRRRTTNATDMLIVFAFRDLQASAASIAKRFKTSDTHVLDVFDRYVKMERLPLTDIISVDEVYTDMDKDGKYALVIQDFHTGDPIDLLRSRRTKITEPYFASIPREERTQVKYLLTDMYNPYLAFVDKYFPNAVPVVDSFHVIQWIIHSIDMYIRQLERGFRQRDREREAKLSAEQGRPVSLPISDELYLLKKYRWLILSNRDNLVHHSDLRMDPHFHRLMNTYDYEDDLFRIDPRLKTLRDLKEKYIRFNTQNAGLPVKAAEEIEDVIDNYFHSGDNIFVDFAHLLCKFKEPILNQALCQYFRSVVGSRFLSLPARKTIDK
;
A
#
# COMPACT_ATOMS: atom_id res chain seq x y z
N MET A 1 26.06 -41.94 13.48
CA MET A 1 24.73 -42.32 14.00
C MET A 1 23.86 -41.13 13.84
N ASN A 2 22.84 -41.24 12.97
CA ASN A 2 21.87 -40.16 12.85
C ASN A 2 21.03 -40.15 14.12
N THR A 3 21.19 -39.12 14.90
CA THR A 3 20.42 -38.95 16.15
C THR A 3 19.05 -38.34 15.81
N ILE A 4 18.09 -38.48 16.73
CA ILE A 4 16.76 -37.86 16.57
C ILE A 4 16.92 -36.30 16.50
N THR A 5 18.01 -35.77 17.06
CA THR A 5 18.36 -34.36 16.94
C THR A 5 18.66 -33.92 15.50
N ASP A 6 19.21 -34.83 14.66
CA ASP A 6 19.40 -34.61 13.22
C ASP A 6 18.06 -34.56 12.50
N LEU A 7 17.10 -35.41 12.92
CA LEU A 7 15.74 -35.41 12.35
C LEU A 7 14.98 -34.10 12.67
N LEU A 8 15.32 -33.47 13.80
CA LEU A 8 14.74 -32.20 14.22
C LEU A 8 15.55 -30.98 13.71
N ASP A 9 16.62 -31.23 12.94
CA ASP A 9 17.49 -30.16 12.39
C ASP A 9 18.02 -29.20 13.48
N LEU A 10 18.41 -29.76 14.63
CA LEU A 10 18.83 -28.98 15.79
C LEU A 10 20.33 -28.66 15.80
N GLU A 11 21.14 -29.25 14.90
CA GLU A 11 22.58 -28.98 14.73
C GLU A 11 23.38 -28.92 16.07
N ASP A 12 22.98 -29.67 17.09
CA ASP A 12 23.62 -29.65 18.41
C ASP A 12 23.87 -31.08 18.90
N SER A 13 25.12 -31.52 18.81
CA SER A 13 25.55 -32.88 19.15
C SER A 13 25.52 -33.20 20.61
N ASP A 14 25.45 -32.18 21.49
CA ASP A 14 25.52 -32.35 22.94
C ASP A 14 24.15 -32.55 23.60
N LEU A 15 23.12 -32.64 22.79
CA LEU A 15 21.73 -32.81 23.21
C LEU A 15 21.27 -34.26 23.12
N PHE A 16 20.43 -34.64 24.05
CA PHE A 16 19.64 -35.85 23.96
C PHE A 16 18.18 -35.62 24.36
N ILE A 17 17.29 -36.45 23.85
CA ILE A 17 15.87 -36.42 24.21
C ILE A 17 15.68 -37.23 25.46
N SER A 18 15.23 -36.57 26.55
CA SER A 18 14.93 -37.23 27.80
C SER A 18 13.48 -37.68 27.92
N ASP A 19 12.55 -37.03 27.23
CA ASP A 19 11.13 -37.37 27.26
C ASP A 19 10.40 -36.88 26.01
N VAL A 20 9.33 -37.58 25.61
CA VAL A 20 8.42 -37.19 24.53
C VAL A 20 6.98 -37.40 24.98
N LEU A 21 6.24 -36.34 25.12
CA LEU A 21 4.84 -36.35 25.53
C LEU A 21 3.96 -35.86 24.35
N VAL A 22 2.85 -36.58 24.10
CA VAL A 22 1.86 -36.18 23.07
C VAL A 22 0.56 -35.80 23.77
N GLU A 23 0.17 -34.55 23.66
CA GLU A 23 -1.06 -33.98 24.21
C GLU A 23 -1.96 -33.44 23.10
N GLY A 24 -2.92 -34.24 22.65
CA GLY A 24 -3.80 -33.86 21.53
C GLY A 24 -3.01 -33.55 20.27
N THR A 25 -3.02 -32.28 19.83
CA THR A 25 -2.27 -31.80 18.66
C THR A 25 -0.89 -31.26 19.01
N ARG A 26 -0.41 -31.43 20.24
CA ARG A 26 0.90 -30.95 20.70
C ARG A 26 1.85 -32.11 20.96
N LYS A 27 3.07 -32.01 20.47
CA LYS A 27 4.19 -32.86 20.82
C LYS A 27 5.19 -32.05 21.61
N LEU A 28 5.41 -32.46 22.86
CA LEU A 28 6.38 -31.83 23.76
C LEU A 28 7.60 -32.76 23.82
N ILE A 29 8.75 -32.25 23.38
CA ILE A 29 10.02 -32.97 23.39
C ILE A 29 10.92 -32.32 24.43
N THR A 30 11.28 -33.06 25.47
CA THR A 30 12.21 -32.58 26.48
C THR A 30 13.64 -32.88 26.06
N LEU A 31 14.45 -31.82 25.95
CA LEU A 31 15.87 -31.86 25.55
C LEU A 31 16.77 -31.50 26.72
N GLU A 32 17.81 -32.29 26.92
CA GLU A 32 18.84 -32.08 27.95
C GLU A 32 20.23 -32.14 27.32
N THR A 33 21.18 -31.40 27.92
CA THR A 33 22.60 -31.47 27.58
C THR A 33 23.27 -32.62 28.32
N HIS A 34 24.19 -33.31 27.65
CA HIS A 34 25.03 -34.30 28.32
C HIS A 34 25.82 -33.65 29.49
N PRO A 35 25.95 -34.33 30.63
CA PRO A 35 26.68 -33.79 31.76
C PRO A 35 28.20 -33.83 31.48
N VAL A 36 28.73 -32.72 31.05
CA VAL A 36 30.18 -32.52 30.83
C VAL A 36 30.74 -31.51 31.82
N PRO A 37 32.00 -31.64 32.25
CA PRO A 37 32.64 -30.66 33.13
C PRO A 37 32.72 -29.30 32.44
N HIS A 38 32.24 -28.24 33.08
CA HIS A 38 32.35 -26.86 32.61
C HIS A 38 33.44 -26.11 33.35
N PHE A 39 34.21 -25.30 32.63
CA PHE A 39 35.25 -24.44 33.16
C PHE A 39 34.91 -22.97 32.88
N CYS A 40 35.24 -22.12 33.85
CA CYS A 40 34.96 -20.70 33.76
C CYS A 40 35.80 -20.03 32.65
N PRO A 41 35.20 -19.36 31.68
CA PRO A 41 35.93 -18.70 30.60
C PRO A 41 36.76 -17.51 31.10
N SER A 42 36.45 -16.99 32.29
CA SER A 42 37.14 -15.83 32.88
C SER A 42 38.38 -16.21 33.69
N CYS A 43 38.37 -17.33 34.42
CA CYS A 43 39.48 -17.67 35.32
C CYS A 43 39.92 -19.14 35.27
N GLY A 44 39.32 -19.98 34.42
CA GLY A 44 39.69 -21.37 34.21
C GLY A 44 39.27 -22.36 35.34
N TYR A 45 38.71 -21.89 36.45
CA TYR A 45 38.23 -22.74 37.51
C TYR A 45 37.00 -23.56 37.09
N ARG A 46 36.81 -24.73 37.70
CA ARG A 46 35.63 -25.57 37.46
C ARG A 46 34.37 -24.85 37.85
N MET A 47 33.31 -25.02 37.07
CA MET A 47 31.99 -24.50 37.37
C MET A 47 31.08 -25.57 37.96
N HIS A 48 30.13 -25.19 38.80
CA HIS A 48 29.10 -26.09 39.34
C HIS A 48 27.71 -25.64 38.89
N SER A 49 26.81 -26.62 38.78
CA SER A 49 25.40 -26.34 38.43
C SER A 49 24.66 -25.74 39.62
N ARG A 50 23.94 -24.62 39.42
CA ARG A 50 23.04 -23.99 40.38
C ARG A 50 21.58 -24.34 40.20
N GLY A 51 21.27 -25.31 39.37
CA GLY A 51 19.93 -25.76 39.07
C GLY A 51 19.62 -25.74 37.60
N ILE A 52 18.45 -26.26 37.28
CA ILE A 52 17.94 -26.39 35.91
C ILE A 52 16.68 -25.54 35.78
N LYS A 53 16.57 -24.79 34.68
CA LYS A 53 15.37 -24.07 34.28
C LYS A 53 14.83 -24.66 33.00
N THR A 54 13.54 -24.99 32.96
CA THR A 54 12.88 -25.41 31.72
C THR A 54 12.50 -24.18 30.91
N ARG A 55 12.90 -24.17 29.62
CA ARG A 55 12.58 -23.15 28.64
C ARG A 55 11.74 -23.76 27.53
N THR A 56 10.59 -23.18 27.27
CA THR A 56 9.68 -23.62 26.20
C THR A 56 10.05 -22.89 24.88
N VAL A 57 10.25 -23.66 23.82
CA VAL A 57 10.63 -23.16 22.49
C VAL A 57 9.75 -23.81 21.43
N HIS A 58 9.17 -23.02 20.55
CA HIS A 58 8.41 -23.50 19.40
C HIS A 58 9.35 -23.85 18.26
N HIS A 59 9.12 -25.02 17.68
CA HIS A 59 9.86 -25.55 16.54
C HIS A 59 8.92 -25.71 15.34
N PRO A 60 9.39 -25.71 14.09
CA PRO A 60 8.54 -25.92 12.93
C PRO A 60 7.78 -27.23 13.01
N ILE A 61 6.55 -27.23 12.49
CA ILE A 61 5.70 -28.42 12.48
C ILE A 61 6.28 -29.44 11.50
N LEU A 62 6.63 -30.62 12.00
CA LEU A 62 7.14 -31.72 11.17
C LEU A 62 6.05 -32.45 10.38
N GLN A 63 4.80 -32.38 10.84
CA GLN A 63 3.64 -33.02 10.23
C GLN A 63 2.41 -32.11 10.37
N ASP A 64 1.55 -32.11 9.37
CA ASP A 64 0.30 -31.38 9.42
C ASP A 64 -0.52 -31.76 10.65
N GLY A 65 -0.96 -30.75 11.39
CA GLY A 65 -1.82 -30.89 12.55
C GLY A 65 -1.12 -30.98 13.91
N TYR A 66 0.21 -31.10 13.99
CA TYR A 66 0.92 -31.10 15.27
C TYR A 66 1.68 -29.79 15.48
N GLU A 67 1.57 -29.25 16.70
CA GLU A 67 2.43 -28.19 17.22
C GLU A 67 3.61 -28.83 17.94
N LEU A 68 4.83 -28.59 17.49
CA LEU A 68 6.03 -29.13 18.09
C LEU A 68 6.64 -28.12 19.08
N ILE A 69 6.74 -28.53 20.33
CA ILE A 69 7.27 -27.73 21.43
C ILE A 69 8.49 -28.41 22.01
N LEU A 70 9.61 -27.71 22.07
CA LEU A 70 10.82 -28.16 22.71
C LEU A 70 10.88 -27.61 24.14
N LEU A 71 11.02 -28.50 25.12
CA LEU A 71 11.23 -28.20 26.53
C LEU A 71 12.72 -28.30 26.83
N LEU A 72 13.45 -27.20 26.77
CA LEU A 72 14.89 -27.18 26.98
C LEU A 72 15.22 -27.14 28.46
N LYS A 73 15.88 -28.14 28.96
CA LYS A 73 16.42 -28.22 30.34
C LYS A 73 17.76 -27.46 30.41
N GLN A 74 17.69 -26.17 30.59
CA GLN A 74 18.85 -25.26 30.61
C GLN A 74 19.46 -25.21 31.99
N ARG A 75 20.71 -25.64 32.12
CA ARG A 75 21.47 -25.58 33.39
C ARG A 75 22.03 -24.19 33.60
N ARG A 76 22.10 -23.78 34.85
CA ARG A 76 22.72 -22.53 35.29
C ARG A 76 24.03 -22.88 35.96
N TRP A 77 25.11 -22.25 35.49
CA TRP A 77 26.47 -22.51 35.92
C TRP A 77 27.04 -21.34 36.70
N ARG A 78 27.84 -21.65 37.78
CA ARG A 78 28.57 -20.65 38.54
C ARG A 78 30.00 -21.13 38.78
N CYS A 79 30.94 -20.17 38.65
CA CYS A 79 32.34 -20.41 38.95
C CYS A 79 32.55 -20.77 40.44
N THR A 80 33.41 -21.73 40.70
CA THR A 80 33.76 -22.16 42.07
C THR A 80 34.81 -21.27 42.73
N ASN A 81 35.53 -20.44 41.96
CA ASN A 81 36.48 -19.49 42.52
C ASN A 81 35.74 -18.39 43.29
N PRO A 82 36.06 -18.19 44.61
CA PRO A 82 35.41 -17.20 45.45
C PRO A 82 35.57 -15.75 44.91
N ASP A 83 36.67 -15.46 44.27
CA ASP A 83 37.00 -14.14 43.75
C ASP A 83 36.39 -13.87 42.35
N CYS A 84 35.86 -14.93 41.72
CA CYS A 84 35.22 -14.85 40.42
C CYS A 84 33.72 -15.03 40.54
N ARG A 85 32.96 -14.02 40.14
CA ARG A 85 31.49 -14.07 40.23
C ARG A 85 30.84 -14.46 38.90
N PHE A 86 31.59 -15.09 38.01
CA PHE A 86 31.06 -15.44 36.66
C PHE A 86 29.95 -16.49 36.77
N GLU A 87 28.83 -16.20 36.15
CA GLU A 87 27.68 -17.09 35.99
C GLU A 87 27.23 -17.08 34.52
N ASN A 88 26.87 -18.23 33.99
CA ASN A 88 26.23 -18.36 32.68
C ASN A 88 25.16 -19.47 32.71
N ASN A 89 24.43 -19.59 31.58
CA ASN A 89 23.52 -20.71 31.35
C ASN A 89 24.02 -21.49 30.13
N ASP A 90 23.54 -22.74 30.00
CA ASP A 90 23.76 -23.50 28.76
C ASP A 90 23.25 -22.67 27.59
N GLU A 91 23.98 -22.70 26.46
CA GLU A 91 23.65 -22.09 25.22
C GLU A 91 23.33 -23.18 24.19
N PHE A 92 22.35 -22.94 23.35
CA PHE A 92 21.90 -23.85 22.31
C PHE A 92 22.07 -23.15 20.95
N ARG A 93 22.67 -23.83 19.98
CA ARG A 93 22.99 -23.25 18.68
C ARG A 93 21.73 -22.96 17.84
N PHE A 94 20.71 -23.80 17.98
CA PHE A 94 19.47 -23.74 17.21
C PHE A 94 18.44 -22.73 17.73
N VAL A 95 18.72 -22.06 18.86
CA VAL A 95 17.82 -21.07 19.46
C VAL A 95 18.58 -19.93 20.13
N ASN A 96 18.34 -18.72 19.71
CA ASN A 96 18.96 -17.54 20.31
C ASN A 96 18.53 -17.35 21.77
N GLN A 97 19.41 -16.72 22.57
CA GLN A 97 19.11 -16.38 23.96
C GLN A 97 17.81 -15.58 24.05
N ARG A 98 16.97 -15.92 25.06
CA ARG A 98 15.67 -15.29 25.34
C ARG A 98 14.59 -15.43 24.24
N ARG A 99 14.83 -16.16 23.13
CA ARG A 99 13.83 -16.42 22.11
C ARG A 99 12.97 -17.62 22.46
N ARG A 100 11.73 -17.62 21.92
CA ARG A 100 10.76 -18.71 22.11
C ARG A 100 10.51 -19.50 20.82
N THR A 101 11.26 -19.21 19.76
CA THR A 101 11.24 -19.91 18.48
C THR A 101 12.65 -20.37 18.14
N THR A 102 12.79 -21.48 17.45
CA THR A 102 14.08 -21.92 16.91
C THR A 102 14.49 -21.08 15.71
N ASN A 103 15.77 -21.08 15.36
CA ASN A 103 16.28 -20.39 14.18
C ASN A 103 15.59 -20.91 12.90
N ALA A 104 15.30 -22.23 12.82
CA ALA A 104 14.57 -22.84 11.72
C ALA A 104 13.15 -22.24 11.59
N THR A 105 12.44 -22.04 12.71
CA THR A 105 11.13 -21.38 12.70
C THR A 105 11.24 -19.94 12.20
N ASP A 106 12.22 -19.18 12.68
CA ASP A 106 12.45 -17.80 12.27
C ASP A 106 12.71 -17.72 10.74
N MET A 107 13.53 -18.64 10.20
CA MET A 107 13.79 -18.70 8.75
C MET A 107 12.56 -19.07 7.93
N LEU A 108 11.73 -20.01 8.40
CA LEU A 108 10.48 -20.36 7.73
C LEU A 108 9.45 -19.22 7.78
N ILE A 109 9.44 -18.42 8.84
CA ILE A 109 8.66 -17.18 8.91
C ILE A 109 9.09 -16.21 7.82
N VAL A 110 10.40 -15.99 7.64
CA VAL A 110 10.95 -15.14 6.58
C VAL A 110 10.55 -15.66 5.19
N PHE A 111 10.68 -16.98 4.96
CA PHE A 111 10.28 -17.57 3.69
C PHE A 111 8.77 -17.47 3.40
N ALA A 112 7.93 -17.45 4.44
CA ALA A 112 6.49 -17.29 4.26
C ALA A 112 6.10 -15.93 3.67
N PHE A 113 6.91 -14.89 3.83
CA PHE A 113 6.70 -13.58 3.20
C PHE A 113 6.93 -13.55 1.68
N ARG A 114 7.44 -14.65 1.09
CA ARG A 114 7.50 -14.77 -0.40
C ARG A 114 6.12 -14.91 -1.03
N ASP A 115 5.13 -15.33 -0.25
CA ASP A 115 3.73 -15.28 -0.67
C ASP A 115 3.23 -13.84 -0.53
N LEU A 116 2.98 -13.18 -1.67
CA LEU A 116 2.52 -11.79 -1.73
C LEU A 116 1.14 -11.56 -1.10
N GLN A 117 0.39 -12.64 -0.85
CA GLN A 117 -0.91 -12.58 -0.18
C GLN A 117 -0.80 -12.80 1.34
N ALA A 118 0.37 -13.23 1.82
CA ALA A 118 0.57 -13.49 3.23
C ALA A 118 0.67 -12.19 4.04
N SER A 119 -0.11 -12.09 5.11
CA SER A 119 0.01 -11.03 6.11
C SER A 119 0.75 -11.54 7.35
N ALA A 120 1.34 -10.63 8.14
CA ALA A 120 1.98 -11.00 9.41
C ALA A 120 1.03 -11.80 10.32
N ALA A 121 -0.25 -11.44 10.37
CA ALA A 121 -1.26 -12.16 11.14
C ALA A 121 -1.53 -13.59 10.60
N SER A 122 -1.55 -13.79 9.27
CA SER A 122 -1.71 -15.12 8.68
C SER A 122 -0.51 -16.02 8.94
N ILE A 123 0.71 -15.46 8.86
CA ILE A 123 1.96 -16.15 9.18
C ILE A 123 2.00 -16.49 10.67
N ALA A 124 1.66 -15.56 11.55
CA ALA A 124 1.59 -15.78 12.98
C ALA A 124 0.65 -16.93 13.37
N LYS A 125 -0.53 -16.99 12.74
CA LYS A 125 -1.48 -18.09 12.91
C LYS A 125 -0.89 -19.44 12.47
N ARG A 126 -0.17 -19.47 11.33
CA ARG A 126 0.47 -20.67 10.80
C ARG A 126 1.54 -21.20 11.74
N PHE A 127 2.40 -20.33 12.29
CA PHE A 127 3.52 -20.71 13.17
C PHE A 127 3.18 -20.66 14.65
N LYS A 128 1.90 -20.46 15.03
CA LYS A 128 1.44 -20.41 16.43
C LYS A 128 2.22 -19.40 17.29
N THR A 129 2.47 -18.23 16.72
CA THR A 129 3.18 -17.12 17.36
C THR A 129 2.37 -15.83 17.25
N SER A 130 2.92 -14.71 17.72
CA SER A 130 2.28 -13.40 17.58
C SER A 130 2.72 -12.71 16.28
N ASP A 131 1.86 -11.87 15.72
CA ASP A 131 2.16 -10.99 14.59
C ASP A 131 3.34 -10.04 14.87
N THR A 132 3.43 -9.53 16.10
CA THR A 132 4.57 -8.72 16.55
C THR A 132 5.88 -9.51 16.46
N HIS A 133 5.89 -10.81 16.84
CA HIS A 133 7.08 -11.64 16.70
C HIS A 133 7.44 -11.89 15.25
N VAL A 134 6.45 -12.11 14.38
CA VAL A 134 6.65 -12.29 12.93
C VAL A 134 7.31 -11.05 12.33
N LEU A 135 6.85 -9.86 12.68
CA LEU A 135 7.44 -8.60 12.23
C LEU A 135 8.87 -8.40 12.78
N ASP A 136 9.10 -8.72 14.05
CA ASP A 136 10.42 -8.65 14.68
C ASP A 136 11.43 -9.63 14.02
N VAL A 137 10.97 -10.80 13.60
CA VAL A 137 11.77 -11.74 12.80
C VAL A 137 12.07 -11.16 11.42
N PHE A 138 11.06 -10.64 10.75
CA PHE A 138 11.23 -10.00 9.43
C PHE A 138 12.26 -8.86 9.49
N ASP A 139 12.10 -7.90 10.39
CA ASP A 139 12.99 -6.75 10.54
C ASP A 139 14.43 -7.14 10.88
N ARG A 140 14.62 -8.30 11.50
CA ARG A 140 15.95 -8.80 11.85
C ARG A 140 16.69 -9.42 10.69
N TYR A 141 16.02 -10.22 9.87
CA TYR A 141 16.65 -11.03 8.83
C TYR A 141 16.50 -10.42 7.44
N VAL A 142 15.44 -9.62 7.21
CA VAL A 142 15.22 -8.97 5.93
C VAL A 142 15.72 -7.54 5.99
N LYS A 143 16.85 -7.31 5.35
CA LYS A 143 17.38 -5.97 5.12
C LYS A 143 17.19 -5.66 3.66
N MET A 144 16.30 -4.73 3.36
CA MET A 144 16.13 -4.23 2.01
C MET A 144 17.06 -3.03 1.85
N GLU A 145 18.03 -3.19 0.96
CA GLU A 145 18.85 -2.07 0.54
C GLU A 145 18.10 -1.30 -0.54
N ARG A 146 18.25 0.01 -0.53
CA ARG A 146 17.70 0.87 -1.57
C ARG A 146 18.32 0.49 -2.93
N LEU A 147 17.49 0.40 -3.96
CA LEU A 147 17.99 0.25 -5.32
C LEU A 147 18.63 1.57 -5.82
N PRO A 148 19.57 1.52 -6.78
CA PRO A 148 20.12 2.71 -7.40
C PRO A 148 19.01 3.54 -8.07
N LEU A 149 19.19 4.87 -8.06
CA LEU A 149 18.30 5.76 -8.82
C LEU A 149 18.52 5.55 -10.32
N THR A 150 17.43 5.58 -11.08
CA THR A 150 17.43 5.54 -12.54
C THR A 150 17.36 6.95 -13.13
N ASP A 151 17.42 7.07 -14.43
CA ASP A 151 17.35 8.38 -15.11
C ASP A 151 15.94 8.99 -15.07
N ILE A 152 14.90 8.19 -14.87
CA ILE A 152 13.52 8.65 -14.67
C ILE A 152 12.95 7.96 -13.43
N ILE A 153 12.65 8.73 -12.42
CA ILE A 153 12.05 8.26 -11.18
C ILE A 153 10.67 8.89 -10.96
N SER A 154 9.77 8.14 -10.35
CA SER A 154 8.49 8.67 -9.86
C SER A 154 8.45 8.65 -8.33
N VAL A 155 7.83 9.68 -7.77
CA VAL A 155 7.61 9.82 -6.33
C VAL A 155 6.12 9.96 -6.10
N ASP A 156 5.56 9.05 -5.32
CA ASP A 156 4.13 8.98 -5.03
C ASP A 156 3.88 8.67 -3.55
N GLU A 157 2.64 8.84 -3.10
CA GLU A 157 2.23 8.65 -1.73
C GLU A 157 1.31 7.43 -1.59
N VAL A 158 1.64 6.59 -0.62
CA VAL A 158 0.77 5.48 -0.23
C VAL A 158 0.20 5.73 1.16
N TYR A 159 -1.12 5.62 1.28
CA TYR A 159 -1.77 5.68 2.59
C TYR A 159 -1.34 4.48 3.44
N THR A 160 -0.73 4.77 4.58
CA THR A 160 -0.37 3.77 5.59
C THR A 160 -0.79 4.30 6.96
N ASP A 161 -1.19 3.41 7.87
CA ASP A 161 -1.49 3.79 9.26
C ASP A 161 -0.34 3.38 10.20
N MET A 162 0.87 3.22 9.65
CA MET A 162 2.01 2.64 10.35
C MET A 162 2.87 3.66 11.10
N ASP A 163 2.85 4.93 10.72
CA ASP A 163 3.69 5.95 11.35
C ASP A 163 2.85 6.93 12.19
N LYS A 164 3.25 7.09 13.45
CA LYS A 164 2.66 8.11 14.37
C LYS A 164 2.82 9.55 13.82
N ASP A 165 3.81 9.76 12.95
CA ASP A 165 4.14 11.06 12.36
C ASP A 165 3.34 11.39 11.08
N GLY A 166 2.60 10.44 10.51
CA GLY A 166 1.80 10.71 9.31
C GLY A 166 1.20 9.44 8.71
N LYS A 167 0.08 9.62 8.01
CA LYS A 167 -0.69 8.52 7.40
C LYS A 167 -0.24 8.18 5.98
N TYR A 168 0.82 8.81 5.47
CA TYR A 168 1.31 8.61 4.12
C TYR A 168 2.79 8.31 4.13
N ALA A 169 3.16 7.16 3.57
CA ALA A 169 4.50 6.81 3.20
C ALA A 169 4.84 7.41 1.82
N LEU A 170 6.12 7.65 1.56
CA LEU A 170 6.61 8.08 0.26
C LEU A 170 7.23 6.90 -0.46
N VAL A 171 6.76 6.60 -1.66
CA VAL A 171 7.31 5.57 -2.54
C VAL A 171 8.14 6.23 -3.61
N ILE A 172 9.34 5.72 -3.81
CA ILE A 172 10.22 6.11 -4.92
C ILE A 172 10.29 4.90 -5.86
N GLN A 173 9.98 5.10 -7.13
CA GLN A 173 9.92 4.02 -8.12
C GLN A 173 10.75 4.36 -9.35
N ASP A 174 11.30 3.34 -9.97
CA ASP A 174 11.77 3.42 -11.35
C ASP A 174 10.56 3.58 -12.27
N PHE A 175 10.55 4.62 -13.07
CA PHE A 175 9.45 4.89 -13.97
C PHE A 175 9.35 3.88 -15.13
N HIS A 176 10.46 3.32 -15.59
CA HIS A 176 10.48 2.38 -16.72
C HIS A 176 9.91 1.02 -16.35
N THR A 177 10.34 0.47 -15.20
CA THR A 177 9.96 -0.87 -14.76
C THR A 177 8.75 -0.87 -13.83
N GLY A 178 8.52 0.23 -13.12
CA GLY A 178 7.55 0.31 -12.03
C GLY A 178 8.03 -0.31 -10.72
N ASP A 179 9.29 -0.76 -10.68
CA ASP A 179 9.85 -1.36 -9.47
C ASP A 179 10.09 -0.31 -8.38
N PRO A 180 9.78 -0.62 -7.13
CA PRO A 180 10.08 0.27 -6.02
C PRO A 180 11.60 0.37 -5.79
N ILE A 181 12.14 1.58 -5.85
CA ILE A 181 13.53 1.88 -5.49
C ILE A 181 13.66 1.93 -3.98
N ASP A 182 12.74 2.63 -3.31
CA ASP A 182 12.68 2.71 -1.85
C ASP A 182 11.30 3.13 -1.35
N LEU A 183 11.07 2.89 -0.06
CA LEU A 183 9.85 3.25 0.66
C LEU A 183 10.20 3.99 1.94
N LEU A 184 9.86 5.28 2.03
CA LEU A 184 10.05 6.07 3.23
C LEU A 184 8.79 6.03 4.09
N ARG A 185 8.97 5.87 5.40
CA ARG A 185 7.88 5.77 6.37
C ARG A 185 6.94 6.99 6.39
N SER A 186 7.36 8.14 5.89
CA SER A 186 6.57 9.36 5.87
C SER A 186 7.03 10.29 4.75
N ARG A 187 6.07 11.02 4.15
CA ARG A 187 6.31 12.08 3.17
C ARG A 187 6.82 13.40 3.76
N ARG A 188 6.86 13.53 5.09
CA ARG A 188 7.23 14.78 5.75
C ARG A 188 8.67 15.17 5.48
N THR A 189 8.90 16.45 5.28
CA THR A 189 10.21 17.06 4.98
C THR A 189 11.31 16.62 5.94
N LYS A 190 11.00 16.48 7.25
CA LYS A 190 11.95 15.98 8.27
C LYS A 190 12.48 14.56 7.99
N ILE A 191 11.79 13.76 7.17
CA ILE A 191 12.20 12.41 6.77
C ILE A 191 12.81 12.43 5.38
N THR A 192 12.19 13.12 4.44
CA THR A 192 12.57 13.11 3.02
C THR A 192 13.85 13.90 2.75
N GLU A 193 14.05 15.04 3.41
CA GLU A 193 15.27 15.83 3.22
C GLU A 193 16.56 15.11 3.62
N PRO A 194 16.71 14.56 4.85
CA PRO A 194 17.90 13.80 5.20
C PRO A 194 18.13 12.59 4.29
N TYR A 195 17.05 11.94 3.86
CA TYR A 195 17.14 10.81 2.96
C TYR A 195 17.73 11.21 1.60
N PHE A 196 17.14 12.19 0.91
CA PHE A 196 17.66 12.64 -0.39
C PHE A 196 19.06 13.24 -0.28
N ALA A 197 19.39 13.91 0.83
CA ALA A 197 20.73 14.41 1.09
C ALA A 197 21.75 13.28 1.27
N SER A 198 21.35 12.11 1.78
CA SER A 198 22.22 10.96 2.00
C SER A 198 22.58 10.21 0.72
N ILE A 199 21.82 10.39 -0.36
CA ILE A 199 22.09 9.76 -1.67
C ILE A 199 23.34 10.44 -2.29
N PRO A 200 24.32 9.69 -2.79
CA PRO A 200 25.48 10.27 -3.44
C PRO A 200 25.13 11.26 -4.54
N ARG A 201 25.87 12.36 -4.63
CA ARG A 201 25.58 13.42 -5.62
C ARG A 201 25.67 12.88 -7.05
N GLU A 202 26.65 12.01 -7.32
CA GLU A 202 26.87 11.37 -8.61
C GLU A 202 25.64 10.62 -9.08
N GLU A 203 24.96 9.92 -8.17
CA GLU A 203 23.73 9.19 -8.46
C GLU A 203 22.55 10.15 -8.69
N ARG A 204 22.41 11.20 -7.88
CA ARG A 204 21.34 12.20 -8.05
C ARG A 204 21.48 13.01 -9.35
N THR A 205 22.70 13.22 -9.85
CA THR A 205 22.94 13.94 -11.12
C THR A 205 22.58 13.10 -12.36
N GLN A 206 22.39 11.79 -12.21
CA GLN A 206 21.97 10.91 -13.32
C GLN A 206 20.46 11.01 -13.58
N VAL A 207 19.68 11.45 -12.60
CA VAL A 207 18.23 11.62 -12.75
C VAL A 207 17.96 12.78 -13.71
N LYS A 208 17.26 12.51 -14.80
CA LYS A 208 16.86 13.48 -15.84
C LYS A 208 15.44 13.98 -15.65
N TYR A 209 14.54 13.11 -15.19
CA TYR A 209 13.14 13.44 -14.96
C TYR A 209 12.70 12.90 -13.60
N LEU A 210 11.99 13.72 -12.84
CA LEU A 210 11.35 13.33 -11.61
C LEU A 210 9.85 13.59 -11.72
N LEU A 211 9.07 12.49 -11.74
CA LEU A 211 7.61 12.55 -11.78
C LEU A 211 7.06 12.65 -10.36
N THR A 212 6.08 13.51 -10.19
CA THR A 212 5.40 13.70 -8.90
C THR A 212 3.96 14.16 -9.12
N ASP A 213 3.19 14.18 -8.04
CA ASP A 213 1.89 14.85 -8.02
C ASP A 213 2.03 16.39 -7.99
N MET A 214 0.90 17.08 -8.01
CA MET A 214 0.83 18.55 -7.95
C MET A 214 1.06 19.09 -6.52
N TYR A 215 2.16 18.70 -5.88
CA TYR A 215 2.50 19.11 -4.53
C TYR A 215 3.81 19.93 -4.50
N ASN A 216 3.70 21.22 -4.17
CA ASN A 216 4.84 22.16 -4.19
C ASN A 216 6.10 21.68 -3.46
N PRO A 217 6.03 21.03 -2.27
CA PRO A 217 7.22 20.54 -1.60
C PRO A 217 8.01 19.54 -2.44
N TYR A 218 7.37 18.73 -3.29
CA TYR A 218 8.08 17.78 -4.16
C TYR A 218 8.80 18.51 -5.29
N LEU A 219 8.19 19.53 -5.89
CA LEU A 219 8.89 20.35 -6.89
C LEU A 219 10.13 21.02 -6.29
N ALA A 220 10.04 21.52 -5.04
CA ALA A 220 11.18 22.09 -4.34
C ALA A 220 12.30 21.05 -4.04
N PHE A 221 11.96 19.76 -3.91
CA PHE A 221 12.98 18.71 -3.78
C PHE A 221 13.78 18.52 -5.05
N VAL A 222 13.13 18.63 -6.23
CA VAL A 222 13.82 18.51 -7.51
C VAL A 222 14.93 19.53 -7.59
N ASP A 223 14.60 20.81 -7.40
CA ASP A 223 15.58 21.90 -7.49
C ASP A 223 16.72 21.75 -6.47
N LYS A 224 16.39 21.28 -5.26
CA LYS A 224 17.37 21.17 -4.17
C LYS A 224 18.30 19.97 -4.27
N TYR A 225 17.81 18.82 -4.70
CA TYR A 225 18.56 17.57 -4.60
C TYR A 225 18.93 16.95 -5.95
N PHE A 226 18.27 17.30 -7.03
CA PHE A 226 18.45 16.69 -8.36
C PHE A 226 18.83 17.75 -9.39
N PRO A 227 20.08 18.19 -9.44
CA PRO A 227 20.50 19.38 -10.19
C PRO A 227 20.32 19.30 -11.72
N ASN A 228 20.19 18.09 -12.26
CA ASN A 228 19.97 17.86 -13.70
C ASN A 228 18.55 17.40 -14.00
N ALA A 229 17.70 17.22 -12.99
CA ALA A 229 16.37 16.69 -13.20
C ALA A 229 15.37 17.77 -13.55
N VAL A 230 14.50 17.45 -14.51
CA VAL A 230 13.35 18.27 -14.86
C VAL A 230 12.13 17.73 -14.09
N PRO A 231 11.43 18.57 -13.31
CA PRO A 231 10.21 18.17 -12.64
C PRO A 231 9.08 17.93 -13.64
N VAL A 232 8.36 16.85 -13.46
CA VAL A 232 7.23 16.46 -14.30
C VAL A 232 6.03 16.17 -13.42
N VAL A 233 4.90 16.79 -13.71
CA VAL A 233 3.62 16.44 -13.09
C VAL A 233 2.98 15.31 -13.86
N ASP A 234 2.65 14.21 -13.18
CA ASP A 234 1.92 13.11 -13.79
C ASP A 234 0.49 13.55 -14.15
N SER A 235 0.16 13.47 -15.44
CA SER A 235 -1.17 13.82 -15.97
C SER A 235 -2.31 13.03 -15.34
N PHE A 236 -2.01 11.83 -14.81
CA PHE A 236 -2.99 11.05 -14.05
C PHE A 236 -3.53 11.88 -12.87
N HIS A 237 -2.66 12.52 -12.09
CA HIS A 237 -3.08 13.34 -10.95
C HIS A 237 -3.86 14.59 -11.38
N VAL A 238 -3.49 15.19 -12.51
CA VAL A 238 -4.23 16.35 -13.07
C VAL A 238 -5.66 15.94 -13.47
N ILE A 239 -5.81 14.84 -14.17
CA ILE A 239 -7.12 14.32 -14.57
C ILE A 239 -7.93 13.84 -13.38
N GLN A 240 -7.29 13.19 -12.41
CA GLN A 240 -7.95 12.79 -11.15
C GLN A 240 -8.49 13.99 -10.37
N TRP A 241 -7.81 15.12 -10.40
CA TRP A 241 -8.33 16.34 -9.77
C TRP A 241 -9.65 16.77 -10.40
N ILE A 242 -9.75 16.79 -11.75
CA ILE A 242 -10.99 17.12 -12.46
C ILE A 242 -12.09 16.12 -12.10
N ILE A 243 -11.80 14.82 -12.24
CA ILE A 243 -12.76 13.74 -11.97
C ILE A 243 -13.27 13.85 -10.52
N HIS A 244 -12.37 14.08 -9.56
CA HIS A 244 -12.75 14.23 -8.15
C HIS A 244 -13.65 15.44 -7.93
N SER A 245 -13.34 16.59 -8.54
CA SER A 245 -14.13 17.80 -8.42
C SER A 245 -15.54 17.62 -8.99
N ILE A 246 -15.66 16.95 -10.14
CA ILE A 246 -16.96 16.60 -10.73
C ILE A 246 -17.72 15.59 -9.85
N ASP A 247 -17.06 14.55 -9.32
CA ASP A 247 -17.69 13.56 -8.43
C ASP A 247 -18.20 14.22 -7.13
N MET A 248 -17.45 15.18 -6.58
CA MET A 248 -17.89 15.96 -5.43
C MET A 248 -19.16 16.76 -5.72
N TYR A 249 -19.27 17.35 -6.92
CA TYR A 249 -20.48 18.02 -7.35
C TYR A 249 -21.65 17.05 -7.50
N ILE A 250 -21.47 15.89 -8.15
CA ILE A 250 -22.49 14.86 -8.27
C ILE A 250 -22.96 14.39 -6.89
N ARG A 251 -22.04 14.19 -5.95
CA ARG A 251 -22.37 13.82 -4.55
C ARG A 251 -23.15 14.93 -3.82
N GLN A 252 -22.94 16.18 -4.17
CA GLN A 252 -23.75 17.28 -3.64
C GLN A 252 -25.19 17.19 -4.17
N LEU A 253 -25.39 16.92 -5.45
CA LEU A 253 -26.71 16.67 -6.05
C LEU A 253 -27.39 15.45 -5.37
N GLU A 254 -26.65 14.33 -5.23
CA GLU A 254 -27.18 13.12 -4.54
C GLU A 254 -27.66 13.43 -3.11
N ARG A 255 -26.93 14.28 -2.37
CA ARG A 255 -27.35 14.68 -1.01
C ARG A 255 -28.65 15.48 -1.03
N GLY A 256 -28.79 16.39 -1.99
CA GLY A 256 -30.01 17.20 -2.16
C GLY A 256 -31.23 16.32 -2.46
N PHE A 257 -31.09 15.37 -3.41
CA PHE A 257 -32.18 14.45 -3.76
C PHE A 257 -32.53 13.50 -2.61
N ARG A 258 -31.51 13.00 -1.90
CA ARG A 258 -31.74 12.15 -0.70
C ARG A 258 -32.47 12.89 0.42
N GLN A 259 -32.17 14.15 0.61
CA GLN A 259 -32.86 14.99 1.58
C GLN A 259 -34.34 15.18 1.18
N ARG A 260 -34.61 15.49 -0.08
CA ARG A 260 -35.93 15.61 -0.65
C ARG A 260 -36.77 14.31 -0.50
N ASP A 261 -36.15 13.15 -0.77
CA ASP A 261 -36.82 11.85 -0.60
C ASP A 261 -37.20 11.60 0.87
N ARG A 262 -36.30 11.90 1.81
CA ARG A 262 -36.58 11.81 3.26
C ARG A 262 -37.74 12.72 3.74
N GLU A 263 -37.73 13.95 3.25
CA GLU A 263 -38.81 14.91 3.57
C GLU A 263 -40.15 14.44 3.03
N ARG A 264 -40.19 13.85 1.83
CA ARG A 264 -41.36 13.25 1.23
C ARG A 264 -41.87 12.05 2.04
N GLU A 265 -40.99 11.15 2.47
CA GLU A 265 -41.31 10.02 3.33
C GLU A 265 -41.87 10.48 4.69
N ALA A 266 -41.21 11.47 5.31
CA ALA A 266 -41.67 12.02 6.60
C ALA A 266 -43.05 12.64 6.50
N LYS A 267 -43.30 13.41 5.41
CA LYS A 267 -44.63 14.02 5.18
C LYS A 267 -45.72 12.98 5.01
N LEU A 268 -45.50 11.98 4.18
CA LEU A 268 -46.47 10.89 3.97
C LEU A 268 -46.69 10.05 5.24
N SER A 269 -45.63 9.81 6.00
CA SER A 269 -45.75 9.10 7.28
C SER A 269 -46.59 9.87 8.30
N ALA A 270 -46.44 11.20 8.36
CA ALA A 270 -47.27 12.06 9.21
C ALA A 270 -48.75 12.08 8.75
N GLU A 271 -48.98 12.16 7.45
CA GLU A 271 -50.33 12.12 6.87
C GLU A 271 -51.06 10.79 7.10
N GLN A 272 -50.31 9.67 7.03
CA GLN A 272 -50.90 8.32 7.20
C GLN A 272 -50.89 7.79 8.64
N GLY A 273 -50.22 8.50 9.58
CA GLY A 273 -50.10 8.07 10.97
C GLY A 273 -49.28 6.78 11.17
N ARG A 274 -48.52 6.36 10.17
CA ARG A 274 -47.62 5.16 10.16
C ARG A 274 -46.35 5.39 9.36
N PRO A 275 -45.27 4.69 9.66
CA PRO A 275 -44.03 4.77 8.86
C PRO A 275 -44.30 4.35 7.41
N VAL A 276 -43.90 5.20 6.47
CA VAL A 276 -43.98 4.95 5.02
C VAL A 276 -42.57 4.94 4.49
N SER A 277 -42.18 3.88 3.76
CA SER A 277 -40.93 3.82 3.03
C SER A 277 -41.24 3.93 1.52
N LEU A 278 -40.57 4.84 0.86
CA LEU A 278 -40.70 5.07 -0.57
C LEU A 278 -39.49 4.49 -1.32
N PRO A 279 -39.66 4.06 -2.56
CA PRO A 279 -38.52 3.80 -3.44
C PRO A 279 -37.70 5.10 -3.62
N ILE A 280 -36.41 4.95 -3.85
CA ILE A 280 -35.54 6.09 -4.15
C ILE A 280 -36.04 6.80 -5.40
N SER A 281 -35.87 8.13 -5.46
CA SER A 281 -36.26 8.92 -6.64
C SER A 281 -35.42 8.54 -7.88
N ASP A 282 -35.99 8.76 -9.04
CA ASP A 282 -35.35 8.47 -10.34
C ASP A 282 -33.99 9.17 -10.47
N GLU A 283 -33.93 10.42 -10.03
CA GLU A 283 -32.72 11.23 -10.06
C GLU A 283 -31.61 10.65 -9.16
N LEU A 284 -32.00 10.24 -7.95
CA LEU A 284 -31.04 9.63 -7.00
C LEU A 284 -30.55 8.26 -7.49
N TYR A 285 -31.43 7.48 -8.14
CA TYR A 285 -31.06 6.21 -8.77
C TYR A 285 -30.06 6.41 -9.89
N LEU A 286 -30.35 7.34 -10.82
CA LEU A 286 -29.47 7.66 -11.95
C LEU A 286 -28.10 8.14 -11.49
N LEU A 287 -28.02 9.12 -10.61
CA LEU A 287 -26.76 9.66 -10.10
C LEU A 287 -25.93 8.60 -9.39
N LYS A 288 -26.54 7.70 -8.60
CA LYS A 288 -25.79 6.64 -7.93
C LYS A 288 -25.27 5.56 -8.87
N LYS A 289 -26.10 5.11 -9.81
CA LYS A 289 -25.81 3.94 -10.62
C LYS A 289 -25.04 4.29 -11.89
N TYR A 290 -25.32 5.46 -12.50
CA TYR A 290 -24.82 5.81 -13.83
C TYR A 290 -23.88 7.03 -13.88
N ARG A 291 -23.50 7.62 -12.73
CA ARG A 291 -22.52 8.73 -12.71
C ARG A 291 -21.20 8.43 -13.41
N TRP A 292 -20.84 7.16 -13.55
CA TRP A 292 -19.65 6.74 -14.28
C TRP A 292 -19.67 7.17 -15.75
N LEU A 293 -20.83 7.37 -16.37
CA LEU A 293 -20.96 7.91 -17.73
C LEU A 293 -20.39 9.34 -17.82
N ILE A 294 -20.46 10.11 -16.75
CA ILE A 294 -19.91 11.47 -16.69
C ILE A 294 -18.41 11.46 -16.34
N LEU A 295 -18.00 10.58 -15.44
CA LEU A 295 -16.65 10.56 -14.84
C LEU A 295 -15.64 9.85 -15.74
N SER A 296 -16.02 8.81 -16.46
CA SER A 296 -15.13 8.06 -17.34
C SER A 296 -14.70 8.87 -18.56
N ASN A 297 -13.56 8.51 -19.16
CA ASN A 297 -13.14 9.06 -20.44
C ASN A 297 -14.11 8.57 -21.54
N ARG A 298 -14.59 9.50 -22.36
CA ARG A 298 -15.58 9.22 -23.40
C ARG A 298 -15.08 8.21 -24.43
N ASP A 299 -13.83 8.29 -24.81
CA ASP A 299 -13.24 7.38 -25.80
C ASP A 299 -13.15 5.92 -25.32
N ASN A 300 -13.21 5.72 -23.99
CA ASN A 300 -13.20 4.40 -23.36
C ASN A 300 -14.62 3.89 -23.01
N LEU A 301 -15.65 4.69 -23.24
CA LEU A 301 -17.03 4.29 -22.97
C LEU A 301 -17.52 3.36 -24.09
N VAL A 302 -17.81 2.12 -23.73
CA VAL A 302 -18.55 1.22 -24.59
C VAL A 302 -20.04 1.57 -24.44
N HIS A 303 -20.55 2.33 -25.40
CA HIS A 303 -21.98 2.61 -25.47
C HIS A 303 -22.70 1.37 -26.02
N HIS A 304 -23.43 0.70 -25.15
CA HIS A 304 -24.32 -0.36 -25.59
C HIS A 304 -25.60 0.24 -26.15
N SER A 305 -25.83 0.04 -27.43
CA SER A 305 -27.10 0.43 -28.10
C SER A 305 -28.23 -0.56 -27.77
N ASP A 306 -27.90 -1.73 -27.26
CA ASP A 306 -28.87 -2.76 -26.94
C ASP A 306 -29.81 -2.32 -25.82
N LEU A 307 -31.08 -2.33 -26.10
CA LEU A 307 -32.13 -2.01 -25.13
C LEU A 307 -32.25 -3.14 -24.11
N ARG A 308 -32.21 -2.79 -22.84
CA ARG A 308 -32.42 -3.72 -21.72
C ARG A 308 -33.50 -3.16 -20.79
N MET A 309 -34.30 -4.06 -20.23
CA MET A 309 -35.30 -3.68 -19.23
C MET A 309 -34.60 -3.16 -17.98
N ASP A 310 -34.81 -1.89 -17.66
CA ASP A 310 -34.35 -1.34 -16.40
C ASP A 310 -35.35 -1.66 -15.28
N PRO A 311 -34.91 -2.28 -14.17
CA PRO A 311 -35.82 -2.71 -13.09
C PRO A 311 -36.43 -1.54 -12.31
N HIS A 312 -35.82 -0.37 -12.32
CA HIS A 312 -36.31 0.80 -11.59
C HIS A 312 -37.36 1.57 -12.44
N PHE A 313 -37.02 1.79 -13.72
CA PHE A 313 -37.88 2.55 -14.64
C PHE A 313 -39.00 1.69 -15.28
N HIS A 314 -38.87 0.36 -15.22
CA HIS A 314 -39.80 -0.58 -15.88
C HIS A 314 -39.95 -0.31 -17.39
N ARG A 315 -38.90 0.17 -18.05
CA ARG A 315 -38.83 0.43 -19.49
C ARG A 315 -37.53 -0.08 -20.10
N LEU A 316 -37.55 -0.28 -21.41
CA LEU A 316 -36.35 -0.61 -22.18
C LEU A 316 -35.46 0.64 -22.29
N MET A 317 -34.20 0.53 -21.90
CA MET A 317 -33.23 1.63 -21.91
C MET A 317 -31.86 1.10 -22.34
N ASN A 318 -31.07 1.99 -22.95
CA ASN A 318 -29.67 1.78 -23.25
C ASN A 318 -28.81 2.85 -22.54
N THR A 319 -27.49 2.83 -22.76
CA THR A 319 -26.56 3.77 -22.08
C THR A 319 -26.76 5.22 -22.55
N TYR A 320 -27.23 5.44 -23.77
CA TYR A 320 -27.53 6.80 -24.26
C TYR A 320 -28.74 7.39 -23.54
N ASP A 321 -29.79 6.57 -23.30
CA ASP A 321 -30.97 7.02 -22.56
C ASP A 321 -30.63 7.44 -21.12
N TYR A 322 -29.73 6.67 -20.44
CA TYR A 322 -29.27 7.04 -19.08
C TYR A 322 -28.41 8.32 -19.10
N GLU A 323 -27.59 8.51 -20.11
CA GLU A 323 -26.79 9.74 -20.27
C GLU A 323 -27.70 10.96 -20.48
N ASP A 324 -28.68 10.85 -21.36
CA ASP A 324 -29.65 11.92 -21.62
C ASP A 324 -30.47 12.25 -20.37
N ASP A 325 -30.92 11.23 -19.64
CA ASP A 325 -31.68 11.43 -18.40
C ASP A 325 -30.81 12.10 -17.30
N LEU A 326 -29.50 11.77 -17.21
CA LEU A 326 -28.58 12.48 -16.31
C LEU A 326 -28.47 13.97 -16.67
N PHE A 327 -28.39 14.31 -17.96
CA PHE A 327 -28.34 15.72 -18.39
C PHE A 327 -29.64 16.48 -18.19
N ARG A 328 -30.79 15.77 -18.16
CA ARG A 328 -32.09 16.37 -17.79
C ARG A 328 -32.17 16.67 -16.29
N ILE A 329 -31.51 15.86 -15.44
CA ILE A 329 -31.46 16.14 -13.99
C ILE A 329 -30.75 17.48 -13.77
N ASP A 330 -29.58 17.65 -14.40
CA ASP A 330 -28.82 18.88 -14.34
C ASP A 330 -27.99 19.08 -15.62
N PRO A 331 -28.33 20.06 -16.47
CA PRO A 331 -27.60 20.39 -17.69
C PRO A 331 -26.11 20.71 -17.46
N ARG A 332 -25.74 21.15 -16.27
CA ARG A 332 -24.36 21.38 -15.88
C ARG A 332 -23.50 20.12 -15.99
N LEU A 333 -24.06 18.94 -15.76
CA LEU A 333 -23.35 17.66 -15.89
C LEU A 333 -22.79 17.45 -17.29
N LYS A 334 -23.52 17.86 -18.32
CA LYS A 334 -23.04 17.84 -19.71
C LYS A 334 -21.86 18.79 -19.92
N THR A 335 -21.98 20.01 -19.42
CA THR A 335 -20.90 21.00 -19.50
C THR A 335 -19.63 20.52 -18.81
N LEU A 336 -19.75 19.99 -17.60
CA LEU A 336 -18.62 19.45 -16.82
C LEU A 336 -17.94 18.30 -17.55
N ARG A 337 -18.71 17.36 -18.12
CA ARG A 337 -18.17 16.27 -18.92
C ARG A 337 -17.42 16.80 -20.15
N ASP A 338 -18.03 17.71 -20.92
CA ASP A 338 -17.46 18.21 -22.17
C ASP A 338 -16.16 19.00 -21.91
N LEU A 339 -16.10 19.77 -20.82
CA LEU A 339 -14.88 20.47 -20.40
C LEU A 339 -13.80 19.50 -19.93
N LYS A 340 -14.15 18.44 -19.17
CA LYS A 340 -13.22 17.39 -18.80
C LYS A 340 -12.59 16.72 -20.03
N GLU A 341 -13.40 16.39 -21.04
CA GLU A 341 -12.92 15.76 -22.27
C GLU A 341 -11.99 16.66 -23.08
N LYS A 342 -12.14 17.99 -23.00
CA LYS A 342 -11.18 18.92 -23.64
C LYS A 342 -9.78 18.76 -23.09
N TYR A 343 -9.62 18.66 -21.75
CA TYR A 343 -8.30 18.44 -21.15
C TYR A 343 -7.73 17.07 -21.50
N ILE A 344 -8.54 16.02 -21.44
CA ILE A 344 -8.11 14.67 -21.78
C ILE A 344 -7.58 14.63 -23.23
N ARG A 345 -8.30 15.26 -24.18
CA ARG A 345 -7.84 15.36 -25.57
C ARG A 345 -6.55 16.16 -25.70
N PHE A 346 -6.46 17.32 -25.06
CA PHE A 346 -5.22 18.11 -25.03
C PHE A 346 -4.05 17.24 -24.58
N ASN A 347 -4.18 16.55 -23.47
CA ASN A 347 -3.14 15.70 -22.90
C ASN A 347 -2.75 14.55 -23.86
N THR A 348 -3.74 13.87 -24.45
CA THR A 348 -3.51 12.74 -25.36
C THR A 348 -2.90 13.16 -26.69
N GLN A 349 -3.38 14.26 -27.30
CA GLN A 349 -2.94 14.72 -28.60
C GLN A 349 -1.56 15.37 -28.60
N ASN A 350 -1.13 15.88 -27.44
CA ASN A 350 0.15 16.57 -27.28
C ASN A 350 1.24 15.72 -26.62
N ALA A 351 0.95 14.45 -26.33
CA ALA A 351 1.96 13.52 -25.80
C ALA A 351 3.16 13.38 -26.77
N GLY A 352 4.36 13.75 -26.30
CA GLY A 352 5.59 13.77 -27.09
C GLY A 352 5.69 14.93 -28.10
N LEU A 353 4.87 15.98 -27.95
CA LEU A 353 4.85 17.17 -28.82
C LEU A 353 4.96 18.45 -27.98
N PRO A 354 6.13 18.75 -27.39
CA PRO A 354 6.27 19.82 -26.40
C PRO A 354 5.98 21.22 -26.95
N VAL A 355 6.37 21.50 -28.18
CA VAL A 355 6.13 22.81 -28.80
C VAL A 355 4.64 23.02 -28.98
N LYS A 356 3.94 22.04 -29.53
CA LYS A 356 2.49 22.08 -29.73
C LYS A 356 1.74 22.17 -28.40
N ALA A 357 2.17 21.42 -27.39
CA ALA A 357 1.62 21.49 -26.05
C ALA A 357 1.74 22.90 -25.44
N ALA A 358 2.90 23.54 -25.62
CA ALA A 358 3.15 24.89 -25.12
C ALA A 358 2.31 25.96 -25.82
N GLU A 359 2.02 25.78 -27.11
CA GLU A 359 1.14 26.68 -27.89
C GLU A 359 -0.33 26.50 -27.48
N GLU A 360 -0.80 25.25 -27.31
CA GLU A 360 -2.22 24.97 -27.08
C GLU A 360 -2.64 25.14 -25.62
N ILE A 361 -1.71 25.06 -24.63
CA ILE A 361 -2.10 25.11 -23.22
C ILE A 361 -2.70 26.46 -22.81
N GLU A 362 -2.24 27.56 -23.42
CA GLU A 362 -2.78 28.90 -23.12
C GLU A 362 -4.25 28.99 -23.55
N ASP A 363 -4.56 28.49 -24.74
CA ASP A 363 -5.94 28.45 -25.22
C ASP A 363 -6.83 27.57 -24.36
N VAL A 364 -6.28 26.46 -23.85
CA VAL A 364 -7.00 25.57 -22.92
C VAL A 364 -7.29 26.26 -21.58
N ILE A 365 -6.31 26.95 -21.04
CA ILE A 365 -6.45 27.70 -19.78
C ILE A 365 -7.46 28.83 -19.95
N ASP A 366 -7.34 29.61 -21.03
CA ASP A 366 -8.25 30.72 -21.33
C ASP A 366 -9.69 30.26 -21.51
N ASN A 367 -9.90 29.17 -22.24
CA ASN A 367 -11.20 28.52 -22.36
C ASN A 367 -11.83 28.13 -21.03
N TYR A 368 -11.02 27.69 -20.07
CA TYR A 368 -11.54 27.32 -18.74
C TYR A 368 -11.87 28.56 -17.91
N PHE A 369 -11.07 29.62 -17.96
CA PHE A 369 -11.41 30.88 -17.31
C PHE A 369 -12.73 31.45 -17.80
N HIS A 370 -13.02 31.31 -19.11
CA HIS A 370 -14.25 31.79 -19.72
C HIS A 370 -15.39 30.75 -19.77
N SER A 371 -15.21 29.59 -19.15
CA SER A 371 -16.22 28.51 -19.15
C SER A 371 -17.51 28.86 -18.41
N GLY A 372 -17.47 29.84 -17.52
CA GLY A 372 -18.57 30.14 -16.59
C GLY A 372 -18.80 29.12 -15.51
N ASP A 373 -17.96 28.10 -15.37
CA ASP A 373 -18.05 27.05 -14.35
C ASP A 373 -16.92 27.15 -13.33
N ASN A 374 -17.25 27.29 -12.05
CA ASN A 374 -16.29 27.49 -10.98
C ASN A 374 -15.27 26.35 -10.87
N ILE A 375 -15.66 25.09 -11.11
CA ILE A 375 -14.74 23.94 -11.05
C ILE A 375 -13.62 24.12 -12.10
N PHE A 376 -13.99 24.56 -13.30
CA PHE A 376 -13.02 24.74 -14.37
C PHE A 376 -12.24 26.06 -14.29
N VAL A 377 -12.80 27.07 -13.65
CA VAL A 377 -12.02 28.29 -13.26
C VAL A 377 -10.94 27.92 -12.23
N ASP A 378 -11.28 27.14 -11.21
CA ASP A 378 -10.30 26.65 -10.23
C ASP A 378 -9.26 25.75 -10.89
N PHE A 379 -9.68 24.93 -11.85
CA PHE A 379 -8.78 24.11 -12.65
C PHE A 379 -7.82 24.94 -13.51
N ALA A 380 -8.29 26.03 -14.11
CA ALA A 380 -7.44 26.97 -14.84
C ALA A 380 -6.36 27.58 -13.95
N HIS A 381 -6.70 27.98 -12.73
CA HIS A 381 -5.73 28.46 -11.75
C HIS A 381 -4.68 27.37 -11.39
N LEU A 382 -5.12 26.12 -11.26
CA LEU A 382 -4.22 25.00 -11.01
C LEU A 382 -3.28 24.76 -12.20
N LEU A 383 -3.79 24.80 -13.43
CA LEU A 383 -2.98 24.68 -14.64
C LEU A 383 -1.95 25.82 -14.74
N CYS A 384 -2.34 27.07 -14.45
CA CYS A 384 -1.39 28.19 -14.41
C CYS A 384 -0.26 27.94 -13.43
N LYS A 385 -0.59 27.45 -12.25
CA LYS A 385 0.37 27.22 -11.16
C LYS A 385 1.38 26.13 -11.49
N PHE A 386 0.97 25.06 -12.15
CA PHE A 386 1.80 23.89 -12.47
C PHE A 386 2.10 23.77 -13.97
N LYS A 387 1.97 24.86 -14.73
CA LYS A 387 2.05 24.87 -16.18
C LYS A 387 3.34 24.22 -16.70
N GLU A 388 4.50 24.68 -16.24
CA GLU A 388 5.78 24.14 -16.70
C GLU A 388 5.96 22.63 -16.37
N PRO A 389 5.77 22.17 -15.14
CA PRO A 389 5.84 20.74 -14.83
C PRO A 389 4.84 19.88 -15.60
N ILE A 390 3.66 20.42 -15.95
CA ILE A 390 2.68 19.72 -16.79
C ILE A 390 3.17 19.64 -18.25
N LEU A 391 3.73 20.72 -18.79
CA LEU A 391 4.28 20.73 -20.14
C LEU A 391 5.52 19.86 -20.28
N ASN A 392 6.33 19.73 -19.24
CA ASN A 392 7.50 18.88 -19.22
C ASN A 392 7.16 17.41 -19.48
N GLN A 393 5.94 16.98 -19.21
CA GLN A 393 5.49 15.64 -19.57
C GLN A 393 5.54 15.40 -21.08
N ALA A 394 5.29 16.41 -21.91
CA ALA A 394 5.38 16.30 -23.35
C ALA A 394 6.83 16.20 -23.88
N LEU A 395 7.85 16.56 -23.07
CA LEU A 395 9.27 16.47 -23.46
C LEU A 395 9.77 15.03 -23.56
N CYS A 396 9.20 14.12 -22.80
CA CYS A 396 9.69 12.75 -22.73
C CYS A 396 8.86 11.82 -23.62
N GLN A 397 9.47 11.34 -24.70
CA GLN A 397 8.84 10.37 -25.61
C GLN A 397 8.43 9.04 -24.91
N TYR A 398 9.04 8.71 -23.76
CA TYR A 398 8.69 7.54 -22.95
C TYR A 398 7.30 7.67 -22.33
N PHE A 399 6.81 8.89 -22.06
CA PHE A 399 5.47 9.09 -21.52
C PHE A 399 4.37 8.79 -22.54
N ARG A 400 4.69 8.77 -23.84
CA ARG A 400 3.73 8.51 -24.91
C ARG A 400 3.11 7.11 -24.83
N SER A 401 3.89 6.09 -24.45
CA SER A 401 3.42 4.71 -24.33
C SER A 401 2.69 4.44 -23.01
N VAL A 402 3.06 5.15 -21.94
CA VAL A 402 2.52 4.93 -20.60
C VAL A 402 1.22 5.69 -20.36
N VAL A 403 1.09 6.90 -20.89
CA VAL A 403 -0.17 7.66 -20.81
C VAL A 403 -1.32 6.86 -21.44
N GLY A 404 -1.11 6.24 -22.60
CA GLY A 404 -2.12 5.39 -23.24
C GLY A 404 -2.52 4.17 -22.41
N SER A 405 -1.56 3.47 -21.78
CA SER A 405 -1.82 2.23 -21.03
C SER A 405 -2.42 2.46 -19.63
N ARG A 406 -2.00 3.49 -18.91
CA ARG A 406 -2.56 3.83 -17.59
C ARG A 406 -3.98 4.38 -17.66
N PHE A 407 -4.33 5.12 -18.73
CA PHE A 407 -5.70 5.58 -18.94
C PHE A 407 -6.65 4.46 -19.36
N LEU A 408 -6.15 3.42 -20.03
CA LEU A 408 -6.93 2.25 -20.40
C LEU A 408 -7.23 1.34 -19.20
N SER A 409 -6.46 1.44 -18.12
CA SER A 409 -6.53 0.56 -16.97
C SER A 409 -7.23 1.15 -15.74
N LEU A 410 -7.88 2.32 -15.82
CA LEU A 410 -8.78 2.76 -14.75
C LEU A 410 -9.92 1.74 -14.64
N PRO A 411 -9.88 0.77 -13.69
CA PRO A 411 -10.99 -0.13 -13.52
C PRO A 411 -12.17 0.73 -13.08
N ALA A 412 -13.27 0.64 -13.83
CA ALA A 412 -14.57 0.98 -13.26
C ALA A 412 -14.62 0.21 -11.92
N ARG A 413 -14.44 0.92 -10.80
CA ARG A 413 -14.54 0.30 -9.47
C ARG A 413 -15.85 -0.44 -9.47
N LYS A 414 -15.80 -1.78 -9.52
CA LYS A 414 -16.94 -2.62 -9.19
C LYS A 414 -17.39 -2.10 -7.84
N THR A 415 -18.55 -1.49 -7.79
CA THR A 415 -19.28 -1.23 -6.57
C THR A 415 -19.36 -2.57 -5.87
N ILE A 416 -18.59 -2.72 -4.80
CA ILE A 416 -18.78 -3.83 -3.86
C ILE A 416 -20.09 -3.46 -3.17
N ASP A 417 -21.15 -4.10 -3.63
CA ASP A 417 -22.41 -4.14 -2.89
C ASP A 417 -22.13 -4.84 -1.55
N LYS A 418 -22.25 -4.10 -0.48
CA LYS A 418 -22.52 -4.57 0.87
C LYS A 418 -23.79 -3.93 1.37
#